data_4668d8c4aaa773d8df8d2038578bdf6b
#
_entry.id   4668d8c4aaa773d8df8d2038578bdf6b
#
_cell.length_a   1.000
_cell.length_b   1.000
_cell.length_c   1.000
_cell.angle_alpha   90.00
_cell.angle_beta   90.00
_cell.angle_gamma   90.00
#
_symmetry.space_group_name_H-M   'P 1'
#
loop_
_entity.id
_entity.type
_entity.pdbx_description
1 polymer ?
#
loop_
_entity_poly.entity_id
_entity_poly.type
_entity_poly.pdbx_seq_one_letter_code
_entity_poly.pdbx_strand_id
1 'polypeptide(L)'
;MYQKFSKTIFNKPAWICAVLFIAACASNIPKAWDKELGYSYADNENTLLWEISGNGLKKPSYLYGTIHIKNKKVFQYDTIVTHLFNYADIYTMEINMDEINPIKAAKCMMMEDDIKNYLSEAEYMMLDSFLYANTGTKLETIRKQKPFFITSLMAESLFGGDMKFALDLDFYMKAKMNKKEVTGIEKFEEQMAAVDSITIREQIELVLESLNDTLSPTEQADKMINTYISGNLNDLMVLMNDYKGKEKFERIFIINRNHRMADRISENNPAKSYFIAIGAAHLPGKEGVIELLKKKGFSVKPIKTSFNK
;
A
#
# COMPACT_ATOMS: atom_id res chain seq x y z
N MET A 1 16.85 86.04 -33.65
CA MET A 1 17.67 85.45 -34.72
C MET A 1 17.62 83.94 -34.60
N TYR A 2 17.12 83.24 -35.60
CA TYR A 2 17.20 81.81 -35.93
C TYR A 2 16.93 80.74 -34.81
N GLN A 3 16.26 79.70 -34.97
CA GLN A 3 15.47 78.97 -36.02
C GLN A 3 14.93 77.68 -35.42
N LYS A 4 13.76 77.40 -35.75
CA LYS A 4 13.08 76.10 -35.73
C LYS A 4 14.00 74.86 -35.88
N PHE A 5 13.71 73.77 -35.14
CA PHE A 5 13.49 72.50 -35.81
C PHE A 5 12.59 71.57 -34.99
N SER A 6 11.51 71.24 -35.60
CA SER A 6 10.58 70.14 -35.30
C SER A 6 11.26 68.76 -35.39
N LYS A 7 11.00 67.89 -34.49
CA LYS A 7 11.06 66.44 -34.79
C LYS A 7 9.94 65.69 -34.07
N THR A 8 8.98 65.35 -34.85
CA THR A 8 7.98 64.33 -34.66
C THR A 8 8.60 63.03 -34.20
N ILE A 9 8.23 62.52 -33.03
CA ILE A 9 8.57 61.18 -32.63
C ILE A 9 7.32 60.33 -32.80
N PHE A 10 7.43 59.37 -33.70
CA PHE A 10 6.47 58.33 -34.04
C PHE A 10 6.04 57.56 -32.81
N ASN A 11 4.76 57.63 -32.51
CA ASN A 11 4.05 56.66 -31.69
C ASN A 11 4.05 55.29 -32.42
N LYS A 12 4.77 54.31 -31.90
CA LYS A 12 4.56 52.90 -32.27
C LYS A 12 3.48 52.31 -31.34
N PRO A 13 2.49 51.62 -31.87
CA PRO A 13 1.39 51.12 -31.04
C PRO A 13 1.86 49.92 -30.21
N ALA A 14 1.49 49.98 -28.94
CA ALA A 14 1.76 48.96 -27.90
C ALA A 14 0.91 47.67 -28.09
N TRP A 15 0.80 47.17 -29.31
CA TRP A 15 -0.05 45.99 -29.61
C TRP A 15 0.73 44.74 -30.05
N ILE A 16 2.06 44.72 -29.99
CA ILE A 16 2.86 43.57 -30.44
C ILE A 16 3.33 42.65 -29.29
N CYS A 17 3.13 43.07 -28.02
CA CYS A 17 3.54 42.20 -26.87
C CYS A 17 2.44 41.33 -26.28
N ALA A 18 1.21 41.39 -26.81
CA ALA A 18 0.07 40.63 -26.26
C ALA A 18 -0.23 39.30 -26.97
N VAL A 19 0.48 38.97 -28.06
CA VAL A 19 0.17 37.77 -28.89
C VAL A 19 1.14 36.60 -28.65
N LEU A 20 2.22 36.80 -27.91
CA LEU A 20 3.21 35.73 -27.63
C LEU A 20 3.02 34.99 -26.30
N PHE A 21 2.00 35.35 -25.49
CA PHE A 21 1.71 34.66 -24.20
C PHE A 21 0.52 33.69 -24.23
N ILE A 22 -0.18 33.58 -25.38
CA ILE A 22 -1.34 32.66 -25.52
C ILE A 22 -0.96 31.30 -26.18
N ALA A 23 0.26 31.16 -26.72
CA ALA A 23 0.69 29.94 -27.37
C ALA A 23 1.38 28.91 -26.46
N ALA A 24 1.55 29.22 -25.15
CA ALA A 24 2.21 28.31 -24.21
C ALA A 24 1.25 27.56 -23.27
N CYS A 25 -0.08 27.83 -23.34
CA CYS A 25 -1.08 27.13 -22.53
C CYS A 25 -1.95 26.12 -23.30
N ALA A 26 -1.63 25.81 -24.53
CA ALA A 26 -2.48 24.98 -25.40
C ALA A 26 -1.94 23.58 -25.70
N SER A 27 -1.23 22.93 -24.77
CA SER A 27 -0.77 21.55 -25.03
C SER A 27 -0.71 20.62 -23.85
N ASN A 28 -1.59 20.78 -22.86
CA ASN A 28 -1.77 19.74 -21.83
C ASN A 28 -3.25 19.45 -21.63
N ILE A 29 -3.96 19.04 -22.69
CA ILE A 29 -5.15 18.22 -22.52
C ILE A 29 -4.63 16.90 -21.97
N PRO A 30 -4.98 16.50 -20.74
CA PRO A 30 -4.55 15.21 -20.21
C PRO A 30 -4.98 14.12 -21.17
N LYS A 31 -4.03 13.28 -21.59
CA LYS A 31 -4.34 12.14 -22.45
C LYS A 31 -5.41 11.31 -21.75
N ALA A 32 -6.46 10.92 -22.47
CA ALA A 32 -7.55 10.10 -21.92
C ALA A 32 -7.09 8.63 -21.87
N TRP A 33 -6.29 8.29 -20.85
CA TRP A 33 -5.71 6.98 -20.67
C TRP A 33 -6.75 5.87 -20.49
N ASP A 34 -7.88 6.19 -19.86
CA ASP A 34 -9.02 5.30 -19.69
C ASP A 34 -9.53 4.77 -21.05
N LYS A 35 -9.63 5.64 -22.06
CA LYS A 35 -10.05 5.25 -23.42
C LYS A 35 -8.98 4.44 -24.14
N GLU A 36 -7.71 4.82 -23.98
CA GLU A 36 -6.60 4.13 -24.65
C GLU A 36 -6.39 2.72 -24.07
N LEU A 37 -6.54 2.55 -22.77
CA LEU A 37 -6.29 1.32 -22.04
C LEU A 37 -7.56 0.53 -21.72
N GLY A 38 -8.74 1.04 -22.12
CA GLY A 38 -10.01 0.30 -22.08
C GLY A 38 -10.59 0.10 -20.70
N TYR A 39 -10.38 1.03 -19.75
CA TYR A 39 -11.02 0.99 -18.43
C TYR A 39 -11.99 2.16 -18.24
N SER A 40 -12.82 2.08 -17.21
CA SER A 40 -13.70 3.16 -16.77
C SER A 40 -13.44 3.52 -15.32
N TYR A 41 -13.71 4.79 -14.96
CA TYR A 41 -13.66 5.21 -13.58
C TYR A 41 -14.91 4.73 -12.83
N ALA A 42 -14.73 4.48 -11.53
CA ALA A 42 -15.85 4.15 -10.65
C ALA A 42 -16.58 5.45 -10.23
N ASP A 43 -17.88 5.33 -10.00
CA ASP A 43 -18.72 6.45 -9.52
C ASP A 43 -18.48 6.79 -8.04
N ASN A 44 -17.83 5.87 -7.30
CA ASN A 44 -17.49 6.00 -5.90
C ASN A 44 -16.08 5.45 -5.62
N GLU A 45 -15.63 5.56 -4.38
CA GLU A 45 -14.30 5.12 -3.95
C GLU A 45 -14.25 3.64 -3.51
N ASN A 46 -15.29 2.85 -3.80
CA ASN A 46 -15.32 1.43 -3.45
C ASN A 46 -14.59 0.59 -4.51
N THR A 47 -13.28 0.75 -4.54
CA THR A 47 -12.38 -0.01 -5.41
C THR A 47 -10.99 -0.11 -4.79
N LEU A 48 -10.29 -1.17 -5.16
CA LEU A 48 -8.89 -1.38 -4.77
C LEU A 48 -7.89 -0.86 -5.82
N LEU A 49 -8.37 -0.42 -6.99
CA LEU A 49 -7.51 -0.01 -8.12
C LEU A 49 -7.72 1.47 -8.47
N TRP A 50 -6.62 2.21 -8.54
CA TRP A 50 -6.60 3.65 -8.75
C TRP A 50 -5.61 4.06 -9.82
N GLU A 51 -5.97 5.00 -10.67
CA GLU A 51 -5.04 5.69 -11.57
C GLU A 51 -4.38 6.85 -10.86
N ILE A 52 -3.05 6.99 -11.01
CA ILE A 52 -2.27 8.17 -10.61
C ILE A 52 -1.80 8.85 -11.89
N SER A 53 -2.21 10.11 -12.10
CA SER A 53 -1.87 10.89 -13.29
C SER A 53 -1.67 12.38 -12.96
N GLY A 54 -1.31 13.18 -13.93
CA GLY A 54 -1.03 14.61 -13.72
C GLY A 54 0.34 14.88 -13.08
N ASN A 55 0.52 16.06 -12.49
CA ASN A 55 1.74 16.49 -11.79
C ASN A 55 3.06 16.17 -12.55
N GLY A 56 3.07 16.39 -13.87
CA GLY A 56 4.25 16.15 -14.71
C GLY A 56 4.46 14.72 -15.19
N LEU A 57 3.63 13.76 -14.77
CA LEU A 57 3.69 12.38 -15.27
C LEU A 57 3.36 12.33 -16.76
N LYS A 58 4.20 11.66 -17.54
CA LYS A 58 4.01 11.45 -18.99
C LYS A 58 3.18 10.19 -19.29
N LYS A 59 3.12 9.27 -18.35
CA LYS A 59 2.30 8.05 -18.37
C LYS A 59 1.57 7.92 -17.04
N PRO A 60 0.36 7.33 -17.00
CA PRO A 60 -0.29 7.03 -15.74
C PRO A 60 0.46 5.91 -15.00
N SER A 61 0.35 5.93 -13.68
CA SER A 61 0.70 4.83 -12.82
C SER A 61 -0.55 4.30 -12.13
N TYR A 62 -0.50 3.12 -11.60
CA TYR A 62 -1.65 2.44 -11.01
C TYR A 62 -1.33 2.02 -9.58
N LEU A 63 -2.21 2.35 -8.65
CA LEU A 63 -2.12 1.97 -7.26
C LEU A 63 -3.16 0.88 -6.99
N TYR A 64 -2.73 -0.25 -6.48
CA TYR A 64 -3.58 -1.39 -6.17
C TYR A 64 -3.44 -1.81 -4.72
N GLY A 65 -4.57 -1.86 -4.01
CA GLY A 65 -4.65 -2.33 -2.64
C GLY A 65 -4.58 -3.85 -2.58
N THR A 66 -3.55 -4.40 -1.97
CA THR A 66 -3.38 -5.84 -1.77
C THR A 66 -3.75 -6.28 -0.37
N ILE A 67 -3.81 -7.58 -0.16
CA ILE A 67 -3.97 -8.21 1.14
C ILE A 67 -3.05 -9.42 1.25
N HIS A 68 -2.46 -9.60 2.42
CA HIS A 68 -1.52 -10.69 2.67
C HIS A 68 -2.24 -12.01 3.02
N ILE A 69 -3.08 -12.50 2.09
CA ILE A 69 -3.92 -13.68 2.27
C ILE A 69 -3.72 -14.65 1.10
N LYS A 70 -3.68 -15.98 1.41
CA LYS A 70 -3.51 -17.08 0.44
C LYS A 70 -4.84 -17.73 0.01
N ASN A 71 -5.96 -17.02 0.09
CA ASN A 71 -7.27 -17.54 -0.27
C ASN A 71 -7.61 -17.21 -1.72
N LYS A 72 -8.06 -18.20 -2.50
CA LYS A 72 -8.39 -18.02 -3.94
C LYS A 72 -9.39 -16.91 -4.24
N LYS A 73 -10.30 -16.59 -3.31
CA LYS A 73 -11.29 -15.53 -3.51
C LYS A 73 -10.63 -14.17 -3.77
N VAL A 74 -9.50 -13.84 -3.10
CA VAL A 74 -8.81 -12.56 -3.29
C VAL A 74 -8.04 -12.48 -4.62
N PHE A 75 -7.87 -13.62 -5.31
CA PHE A 75 -7.24 -13.69 -6.64
C PHE A 75 -8.23 -13.61 -7.79
N GLN A 76 -9.54 -13.55 -7.49
CA GLN A 76 -10.60 -13.43 -8.50
C GLN A 76 -10.87 -11.98 -8.89
N TYR A 77 -9.84 -11.13 -8.84
CA TYR A 77 -9.92 -9.74 -9.23
C TYR A 77 -10.15 -9.58 -10.74
N ASP A 78 -10.66 -8.41 -11.13
CA ASP A 78 -10.96 -8.04 -12.51
C ASP A 78 -9.74 -8.20 -13.43
N THR A 79 -9.97 -8.60 -14.67
CA THR A 79 -8.92 -8.72 -15.70
C THR A 79 -8.21 -7.40 -15.96
N ILE A 80 -8.87 -6.26 -15.74
CA ILE A 80 -8.25 -4.93 -15.86
C ILE A 80 -7.02 -4.78 -14.95
N VAL A 81 -7.04 -5.39 -13.75
CA VAL A 81 -5.89 -5.38 -12.82
C VAL A 81 -4.67 -6.02 -13.49
N THR A 82 -4.87 -7.21 -14.10
CA THR A 82 -3.80 -7.90 -14.84
C THR A 82 -3.35 -7.12 -16.06
N HIS A 83 -4.30 -6.50 -16.80
CA HIS A 83 -3.99 -5.69 -17.96
C HIS A 83 -3.09 -4.50 -17.58
N LEU A 84 -3.45 -3.75 -16.55
CA LEU A 84 -2.68 -2.59 -16.10
C LEU A 84 -1.35 -2.97 -15.43
N PHE A 85 -1.31 -4.10 -14.72
CA PHE A 85 -0.06 -4.69 -14.25
C PHE A 85 0.90 -4.98 -15.41
N ASN A 86 0.41 -5.56 -16.51
CA ASN A 86 1.23 -5.86 -17.68
C ASN A 86 1.65 -4.60 -18.43
N TYR A 87 0.77 -3.60 -18.54
CA TYR A 87 1.04 -2.31 -19.18
C TYR A 87 2.15 -1.52 -18.47
N ALA A 88 2.17 -1.50 -17.16
CA ALA A 88 3.15 -0.74 -16.40
C ALA A 88 4.58 -1.19 -16.69
N ASP A 89 5.51 -0.23 -16.80
CA ASP A 89 6.94 -0.50 -17.04
C ASP A 89 7.58 -1.19 -15.82
N ILE A 90 7.17 -0.81 -14.61
CA ILE A 90 7.78 -1.21 -13.33
C ILE A 90 6.69 -1.75 -12.39
N TYR A 91 6.98 -2.85 -11.71
CA TYR A 91 6.21 -3.31 -10.56
C TYR A 91 6.84 -2.79 -9.27
N THR A 92 6.03 -2.15 -8.45
CA THR A 92 6.47 -1.61 -7.16
C THR A 92 5.65 -2.24 -6.04
N MET A 93 6.32 -2.76 -5.03
CA MET A 93 5.71 -3.33 -3.83
C MET A 93 6.19 -2.61 -2.57
N GLU A 94 5.68 -2.95 -1.40
CA GLU A 94 6.13 -2.32 -0.16
C GLU A 94 7.61 -2.54 0.07
N ILE A 95 8.09 -3.78 0.07
CA ILE A 95 9.50 -4.15 0.22
C ILE A 95 9.92 -5.02 -0.95
N ASN A 96 10.96 -4.62 -1.69
CA ASN A 96 11.52 -5.47 -2.71
C ASN A 96 12.18 -6.71 -2.08
N MET A 97 11.63 -7.89 -2.38
CA MET A 97 12.11 -9.16 -1.83
C MET A 97 13.57 -9.47 -2.21
N ASP A 98 14.04 -8.98 -3.37
CA ASP A 98 15.43 -9.17 -3.82
C ASP A 98 16.44 -8.40 -2.95
N GLU A 99 16.00 -7.37 -2.23
CA GLU A 99 16.85 -6.52 -1.40
C GLU A 99 16.94 -7.00 0.05
N ILE A 100 16.14 -7.99 0.45
CA ILE A 100 16.14 -8.52 1.81
C ILE A 100 17.37 -9.42 2.02
N ASN A 101 18.19 -9.08 3.01
CA ASN A 101 19.21 -10.00 3.50
C ASN A 101 18.59 -11.01 4.47
N PRO A 102 18.55 -12.33 4.13
CA PRO A 102 17.86 -13.32 4.95
C PRO A 102 18.42 -13.45 6.37
N ILE A 103 19.73 -13.30 6.54
CA ILE A 103 20.38 -13.41 7.85
C ILE A 103 19.99 -12.21 8.73
N LYS A 104 19.99 -11.00 8.17
CA LYS A 104 19.53 -9.81 8.90
C LYS A 104 18.05 -9.92 9.23
N ALA A 105 17.22 -10.37 8.29
CA ALA A 105 15.81 -10.56 8.50
C ALA A 105 15.54 -11.52 9.67
N ALA A 106 16.17 -12.70 9.65
CA ALA A 106 16.05 -13.68 10.73
C ALA A 106 16.47 -13.07 12.09
N LYS A 107 17.56 -12.31 12.12
CA LYS A 107 18.02 -11.64 13.35
C LYS A 107 17.02 -10.58 13.85
N CYS A 108 16.44 -9.78 12.96
CA CYS A 108 15.45 -8.76 13.32
C CYS A 108 14.15 -9.34 13.88
N MET A 109 13.82 -10.58 13.55
CA MET A 109 12.64 -11.28 14.08
C MET A 109 12.84 -11.81 15.49
N MET A 110 14.08 -11.86 15.98
CA MET A 110 14.41 -12.40 17.30
C MET A 110 14.49 -11.30 18.35
N MET A 111 14.22 -11.67 19.60
CA MET A 111 14.48 -10.87 20.79
C MET A 111 15.54 -11.56 21.66
N GLU A 112 16.23 -10.78 22.47
CA GLU A 112 17.25 -11.30 23.40
C GLU A 112 16.61 -12.14 24.51
N ASP A 113 15.47 -11.68 24.98
CA ASP A 113 14.72 -12.24 26.10
C ASP A 113 13.83 -13.43 25.66
N ASP A 114 13.20 -14.06 26.61
CA ASP A 114 12.30 -15.19 26.41
C ASP A 114 10.85 -14.74 26.66
N ILE A 115 9.93 -15.11 25.77
CA ILE A 115 8.52 -14.78 25.90
C ILE A 115 7.91 -15.24 27.24
N LYS A 116 8.45 -16.31 27.84
CA LYS A 116 8.07 -16.81 29.15
C LYS A 116 8.17 -15.75 30.27
N ASN A 117 9.12 -14.82 30.13
CA ASN A 117 9.32 -13.76 31.11
C ASN A 117 8.20 -12.71 31.11
N TYR A 118 7.33 -12.74 30.13
CA TYR A 118 6.26 -11.77 29.92
C TYR A 118 4.85 -12.36 30.07
N LEU A 119 4.74 -13.69 30.17
CA LEU A 119 3.48 -14.42 30.25
C LEU A 119 3.34 -15.10 31.58
N SER A 120 2.13 -15.13 32.17
CA SER A 120 1.78 -16.06 33.19
C SER A 120 1.77 -17.50 32.67
N GLU A 121 1.81 -18.50 33.54
CA GLU A 121 1.73 -19.90 33.14
C GLU A 121 0.44 -20.21 32.33
N ALA A 122 -0.69 -19.64 32.77
CA ALA A 122 -1.98 -19.80 32.08
C ALA A 122 -1.96 -19.20 30.68
N GLU A 123 -1.43 -17.99 30.51
CA GLU A 123 -1.30 -17.30 29.21
C GLU A 123 -0.35 -18.08 28.28
N TYR A 124 0.76 -18.58 28.82
CA TYR A 124 1.70 -19.39 28.06
C TYR A 124 1.03 -20.67 27.54
N MET A 125 0.31 -21.39 28.38
CA MET A 125 -0.40 -22.61 27.99
C MET A 125 -1.50 -22.33 26.98
N MET A 126 -2.23 -21.23 27.12
CA MET A 126 -3.27 -20.82 26.18
C MET A 126 -2.66 -20.52 24.79
N LEU A 127 -1.59 -19.73 24.73
CA LEU A 127 -0.90 -19.38 23.49
C LEU A 127 -0.27 -20.62 22.85
N ASP A 128 0.41 -21.47 23.62
CA ASP A 128 1.02 -22.73 23.10
C ASP A 128 -0.04 -23.65 22.53
N SER A 129 -1.16 -23.84 23.24
CA SER A 129 -2.26 -24.67 22.78
C SER A 129 -2.86 -24.14 21.49
N PHE A 130 -3.09 -22.83 21.38
CA PHE A 130 -3.63 -22.20 20.19
C PHE A 130 -2.68 -22.36 18.99
N LEU A 131 -1.40 -22.05 19.18
CA LEU A 131 -0.39 -22.18 18.14
C LEU A 131 -0.28 -23.62 17.64
N TYR A 132 -0.17 -24.58 18.58
CA TYR A 132 -0.05 -25.99 18.21
C TYR A 132 -1.27 -26.51 17.45
N ALA A 133 -2.47 -26.14 17.90
CA ALA A 133 -3.72 -26.55 17.25
C ALA A 133 -3.85 -26.01 15.82
N ASN A 134 -3.41 -24.78 15.57
CA ASN A 134 -3.63 -24.10 14.29
C ASN A 134 -2.42 -24.16 13.34
N THR A 135 -1.19 -24.29 13.85
CA THR A 135 0.03 -24.24 13.03
C THR A 135 0.90 -25.49 13.16
N GLY A 136 0.63 -26.36 14.13
CA GLY A 136 1.52 -27.45 14.52
C GLY A 136 2.81 -27.01 15.23
N THR A 137 2.96 -25.70 15.48
CA THR A 137 4.17 -25.10 16.09
C THR A 137 4.01 -25.00 17.60
N LYS A 138 4.98 -25.50 18.35
CA LYS A 138 5.03 -25.30 19.81
C LYS A 138 5.68 -23.96 20.13
N LEU A 139 5.13 -23.22 21.08
CA LEU A 139 5.66 -21.93 21.53
C LEU A 139 7.11 -22.04 22.00
N GLU A 140 7.50 -23.15 22.62
CA GLU A 140 8.87 -23.44 23.04
C GLU A 140 9.89 -23.31 21.90
N THR A 141 9.51 -23.67 20.66
CA THR A 141 10.42 -23.61 19.49
C THR A 141 10.63 -22.21 18.95
N ILE A 142 9.71 -21.29 19.27
CA ILE A 142 9.72 -19.89 18.76
C ILE A 142 9.75 -18.87 19.92
N ARG A 143 10.03 -19.30 21.15
CA ARG A 143 9.95 -18.47 22.36
C ARG A 143 10.86 -17.23 22.37
N LYS A 144 11.86 -17.20 21.49
CA LYS A 144 12.74 -16.05 21.28
C LYS A 144 12.37 -15.21 20.06
N GLN A 145 11.30 -15.53 19.37
CA GLN A 145 10.78 -14.62 18.35
C GLN A 145 10.02 -13.47 19.00
N LYS A 146 10.10 -12.27 18.41
CA LYS A 146 9.28 -11.14 18.83
C LYS A 146 7.81 -11.50 18.70
N PRO A 147 6.95 -11.16 19.66
CA PRO A 147 5.53 -11.54 19.66
C PRO A 147 4.78 -11.07 18.39
N PHE A 148 5.18 -9.96 17.79
CA PHE A 148 4.63 -9.48 16.51
C PHE A 148 4.69 -10.56 15.40
N PHE A 149 5.77 -11.34 15.33
CA PHE A 149 5.89 -12.42 14.31
C PHE A 149 5.09 -13.65 14.70
N ILE A 150 4.83 -13.86 16.00
CA ILE A 150 3.92 -14.90 16.47
C ILE A 150 2.49 -14.57 16.01
N THR A 151 2.06 -13.29 16.15
CA THR A 151 0.77 -12.82 15.61
C THR A 151 0.69 -13.04 14.10
N SER A 152 1.76 -12.76 13.36
CA SER A 152 1.80 -12.99 11.91
C SER A 152 1.65 -14.48 11.55
N LEU A 153 2.30 -15.37 12.30
CA LEU A 153 2.17 -16.82 12.13
C LEU A 153 0.73 -17.30 12.42
N MET A 154 0.12 -16.76 13.48
CA MET A 154 -1.29 -17.03 13.81
C MET A 154 -2.21 -16.59 12.67
N ALA A 155 -2.06 -15.34 12.21
CA ALA A 155 -2.84 -14.82 11.09
C ALA A 155 -2.67 -15.66 9.82
N GLU A 156 -1.44 -16.06 9.47
CA GLU A 156 -1.20 -16.93 8.32
C GLU A 156 -1.94 -18.27 8.42
N SER A 157 -2.03 -18.84 9.62
CA SER A 157 -2.77 -20.10 9.85
C SER A 157 -4.28 -19.92 9.72
N LEU A 158 -4.83 -18.76 10.13
CA LEU A 158 -6.24 -18.44 10.04
C LEU A 158 -6.68 -18.15 8.60
N PHE A 159 -5.84 -17.41 7.87
CA PHE A 159 -6.10 -17.01 6.49
C PHE A 159 -5.48 -17.95 5.46
N GLY A 160 -4.96 -19.09 5.90
CA GLY A 160 -4.30 -20.11 5.10
C GLY A 160 -5.10 -20.54 3.88
N GLY A 161 -4.51 -21.24 2.92
CA GLY A 161 -5.27 -21.42 1.83
C GLY A 161 -4.88 -22.17 0.60
N ASP A 162 -5.69 -21.96 -0.39
CA ASP A 162 -5.68 -22.62 -1.68
C ASP A 162 -4.53 -22.14 -2.59
N MET A 163 -3.91 -21.01 -2.23
CA MET A 163 -2.90 -20.37 -3.05
C MET A 163 -1.50 -20.55 -2.47
N LYS A 164 -0.51 -20.69 -3.36
CA LYS A 164 0.89 -20.91 -2.95
C LYS A 164 1.49 -19.70 -2.25
N PHE A 165 1.12 -18.51 -2.69
CA PHE A 165 1.62 -17.22 -2.19
C PHE A 165 0.46 -16.33 -1.78
N ALA A 166 0.69 -15.37 -0.90
CA ALA A 166 -0.22 -14.25 -0.69
C ALA A 166 -0.26 -13.34 -1.93
N LEU A 167 -1.31 -12.53 -2.05
CA LEU A 167 -1.61 -11.79 -3.28
C LEU A 167 -0.47 -10.86 -3.73
N ASP A 168 0.14 -10.14 -2.82
CA ASP A 168 1.28 -9.25 -3.08
C ASP A 168 2.52 -9.99 -3.58
N LEU A 169 2.82 -11.14 -2.97
CA LEU A 169 3.92 -12.00 -3.39
C LEU A 169 3.64 -12.69 -4.73
N ASP A 170 2.38 -12.99 -5.04
CA ASP A 170 2.00 -13.52 -6.35
C ASP A 170 2.26 -12.50 -7.48
N PHE A 171 1.94 -11.22 -7.26
CA PHE A 171 2.31 -10.16 -8.20
C PHE A 171 3.82 -10.04 -8.37
N TYR A 172 4.59 -10.15 -7.28
CA TYR A 172 6.05 -10.18 -7.36
C TYR A 172 6.55 -11.35 -8.22
N MET A 173 6.04 -12.56 -8.00
CA MET A 173 6.41 -13.74 -8.79
C MET A 173 6.05 -13.56 -10.27
N LYS A 174 4.87 -13.00 -10.58
CA LYS A 174 4.46 -12.66 -11.95
C LYS A 174 5.38 -11.62 -12.58
N ALA A 175 5.80 -10.60 -11.84
CA ALA A 175 6.75 -9.59 -12.31
C ALA A 175 8.10 -10.23 -12.66
N LYS A 176 8.62 -11.11 -11.81
CA LYS A 176 9.87 -11.84 -12.06
C LYS A 176 9.77 -12.76 -13.28
N MET A 177 8.67 -13.50 -13.42
CA MET A 177 8.43 -14.37 -14.59
C MET A 177 8.37 -13.56 -15.89
N ASN A 178 7.77 -12.37 -15.87
CA ASN A 178 7.68 -11.47 -16.99
C ASN A 178 8.93 -10.60 -17.19
N LYS A 179 9.99 -10.80 -16.40
CA LYS A 179 11.23 -9.99 -16.42
C LYS A 179 10.96 -8.49 -16.26
N LYS A 180 9.90 -8.15 -15.54
CA LYS A 180 9.56 -6.77 -15.20
C LYS A 180 10.51 -6.27 -14.13
N GLU A 181 10.95 -5.02 -14.22
CA GLU A 181 11.68 -4.35 -13.16
C GLU A 181 10.83 -4.32 -11.89
N VAL A 182 11.43 -4.65 -10.73
CA VAL A 182 10.78 -4.65 -9.43
C VAL A 182 11.48 -3.65 -8.52
N THR A 183 10.69 -2.82 -7.83
CA THR A 183 11.20 -1.85 -6.84
C THR A 183 10.44 -1.97 -5.53
N GLY A 184 11.06 -1.54 -4.43
CA GLY A 184 10.42 -1.40 -3.12
C GLY A 184 10.15 0.07 -2.79
N ILE A 185 8.99 0.35 -2.19
CA ILE A 185 8.70 1.69 -1.66
C ILE A 185 9.41 1.89 -0.32
N GLU A 186 9.47 0.86 0.50
CA GLU A 186 10.11 0.88 1.81
C GLU A 186 11.29 -0.11 1.84
N LYS A 187 12.20 0.11 2.77
CA LYS A 187 13.24 -0.86 3.11
C LYS A 187 12.74 -1.79 4.20
N PHE A 188 13.23 -3.02 4.19
CA PHE A 188 12.94 -4.01 5.24
C PHE A 188 13.26 -3.45 6.64
N GLU A 189 14.38 -2.78 6.80
CA GLU A 189 14.82 -2.21 8.08
C GLU A 189 13.88 -1.12 8.59
N GLU A 190 13.20 -0.40 7.71
CA GLU A 190 12.22 0.63 8.10
C GLU A 190 10.94 0.02 8.69
N GLN A 191 10.49 -1.10 8.12
CA GLN A 191 9.35 -1.83 8.70
C GLN A 191 9.74 -2.51 10.01
N MET A 192 10.97 -3.03 10.11
CA MET A 192 11.46 -3.61 11.37
C MET A 192 11.60 -2.55 12.47
N ALA A 193 12.05 -1.34 12.13
CA ALA A 193 12.10 -0.23 13.08
C ALA A 193 10.68 0.16 13.58
N ALA A 194 9.64 0.02 12.76
CA ALA A 194 8.26 0.20 13.20
C ALA A 194 7.86 -0.86 14.23
N VAL A 195 8.20 -2.14 14.01
CA VAL A 195 7.98 -3.23 14.97
C VAL A 195 8.73 -2.96 16.27
N ASP A 196 9.98 -2.52 16.19
CA ASP A 196 10.83 -2.26 17.37
C ASP A 196 10.42 -1.03 18.18
N SER A 197 9.59 -0.16 17.61
CA SER A 197 9.00 0.98 18.33
C SER A 197 7.86 0.59 19.27
N ILE A 198 7.38 -0.65 19.19
CA ILE A 198 6.41 -1.24 20.13
C ILE A 198 7.16 -2.14 21.09
N THR A 199 6.99 -1.90 22.39
CA THR A 199 7.65 -2.72 23.43
C THR A 199 7.19 -4.18 23.36
N ILE A 200 8.02 -5.10 23.82
CA ILE A 200 7.68 -6.54 23.85
C ILE A 200 6.39 -6.78 24.64
N ARG A 201 6.16 -6.05 25.73
CA ARG A 201 4.93 -6.15 26.51
C ARG A 201 3.69 -5.75 25.70
N GLU A 202 3.75 -4.62 24.99
CA GLU A 202 2.65 -4.19 24.11
C GLU A 202 2.40 -5.19 22.96
N GLN A 203 3.47 -5.77 22.40
CA GLN A 203 3.32 -6.83 21.39
C GLN A 203 2.64 -8.09 21.96
N ILE A 204 2.93 -8.45 23.20
CA ILE A 204 2.27 -9.58 23.89
C ILE A 204 0.80 -9.27 24.17
N GLU A 205 0.48 -8.04 24.61
CA GLU A 205 -0.90 -7.64 24.81
C GLU A 205 -1.72 -7.81 23.53
N LEU A 206 -1.18 -7.45 22.36
CA LEU A 206 -1.83 -7.67 21.06
C LEU A 206 -2.03 -9.17 20.75
N VAL A 207 -1.04 -10.01 21.04
CA VAL A 207 -1.16 -11.47 20.89
C VAL A 207 -2.29 -12.02 21.76
N LEU A 208 -2.31 -11.67 23.05
CA LEU A 208 -3.30 -12.14 24.00
C LEU A 208 -4.72 -11.62 23.67
N GLU A 209 -4.83 -10.39 23.19
CA GLU A 209 -6.10 -9.82 22.75
C GLU A 209 -6.67 -10.62 21.56
N SER A 210 -5.81 -10.99 20.61
CA SER A 210 -6.25 -11.80 19.45
C SER A 210 -6.74 -13.20 19.81
N LEU A 211 -6.30 -13.75 20.95
CA LEU A 211 -6.79 -15.04 21.47
C LEU A 211 -8.17 -14.95 22.13
N ASN A 212 -8.57 -13.76 22.55
CA ASN A 212 -9.84 -13.50 23.25
C ASN A 212 -10.96 -13.05 22.30
N ASP A 213 -10.74 -13.07 20.98
CA ASP A 213 -11.78 -12.73 20.01
C ASP A 213 -12.97 -13.71 20.13
N THR A 214 -14.17 -13.18 20.07
CA THR A 214 -15.42 -13.96 20.17
C THR A 214 -15.75 -14.70 18.87
N LEU A 215 -15.16 -14.27 17.74
CA LEU A 215 -15.35 -14.93 16.46
C LEU A 215 -14.43 -16.13 16.33
N SER A 216 -14.93 -17.20 15.76
CA SER A 216 -14.07 -18.33 15.37
C SER A 216 -13.02 -17.88 14.32
N PRO A 217 -11.88 -18.57 14.23
CA PRO A 217 -10.87 -18.30 13.20
C PRO A 217 -11.42 -18.21 11.78
N THR A 218 -12.35 -19.11 11.44
CA THR A 218 -12.99 -19.12 10.12
C THR A 218 -13.86 -17.90 9.88
N GLU A 219 -14.65 -17.48 10.89
CA GLU A 219 -15.49 -16.28 10.80
C GLU A 219 -14.67 -15.01 10.66
N GLN A 220 -13.54 -14.89 11.38
CA GLN A 220 -12.59 -13.78 11.23
C GLN A 220 -12.02 -13.73 9.81
N ALA A 221 -11.58 -14.87 9.28
CA ALA A 221 -11.05 -14.99 7.93
C ALA A 221 -12.11 -14.62 6.88
N ASP A 222 -13.32 -15.16 6.98
CA ASP A 222 -14.40 -14.86 6.04
C ASP A 222 -14.81 -13.38 6.10
N LYS A 223 -14.87 -12.78 7.29
CA LYS A 223 -15.16 -11.35 7.48
C LYS A 223 -14.09 -10.50 6.78
N MET A 224 -12.81 -10.76 7.00
CA MET A 224 -11.70 -10.05 6.38
C MET A 224 -11.72 -10.18 4.85
N ILE A 225 -11.86 -11.41 4.34
CA ILE A 225 -11.89 -11.68 2.90
C ILE A 225 -13.09 -10.99 2.25
N ASN A 226 -14.29 -11.12 2.82
CA ASN A 226 -15.50 -10.52 2.26
C ASN A 226 -15.42 -8.99 2.27
N THR A 227 -14.87 -8.39 3.33
CA THR A 227 -14.63 -6.94 3.39
C THR A 227 -13.63 -6.51 2.31
N TYR A 228 -12.54 -7.23 2.13
CA TYR A 228 -11.56 -6.93 1.08
C TYR A 228 -12.15 -7.02 -0.33
N ILE A 229 -12.83 -8.11 -0.68
CA ILE A 229 -13.41 -8.30 -2.02
C ILE A 229 -14.59 -7.36 -2.32
N SER A 230 -15.20 -6.75 -1.29
CA SER A 230 -16.22 -5.71 -1.49
C SER A 230 -15.61 -4.43 -2.08
N GLY A 231 -14.29 -4.24 -1.96
CA GLY A 231 -13.59 -3.02 -2.36
C GLY A 231 -13.93 -1.79 -1.49
N ASN A 232 -14.73 -1.95 -0.44
CA ASN A 232 -15.09 -0.84 0.46
C ASN A 232 -13.94 -0.54 1.42
N LEU A 233 -13.16 0.47 1.08
CA LEU A 233 -11.98 0.87 1.85
C LEU A 233 -12.34 1.38 3.26
N ASN A 234 -13.53 1.97 3.45
CA ASN A 234 -13.97 2.44 4.76
C ASN A 234 -14.27 1.25 5.69
N ASP A 235 -14.91 0.20 5.18
CA ASP A 235 -15.20 -1.01 5.96
C ASP A 235 -13.90 -1.74 6.34
N LEU A 236 -12.89 -1.73 5.45
CA LEU A 236 -11.55 -2.24 5.76
C LEU A 236 -10.90 -1.45 6.90
N MET A 237 -10.99 -0.12 6.88
CA MET A 237 -10.49 0.71 7.97
C MET A 237 -11.19 0.40 9.31
N VAL A 238 -12.51 0.29 9.29
CA VAL A 238 -13.29 -0.04 10.50
C VAL A 238 -12.84 -1.38 11.06
N LEU A 239 -12.70 -2.39 10.20
CA LEU A 239 -12.27 -3.73 10.61
C LEU A 239 -10.86 -3.74 11.22
N MET A 240 -9.96 -2.90 10.73
CA MET A 240 -8.58 -2.82 11.21
C MET A 240 -8.42 -1.96 12.48
N ASN A 241 -9.39 -1.10 12.80
CA ASN A 241 -9.30 -0.15 13.90
C ASN A 241 -10.05 -0.58 15.17
N ASP A 242 -10.52 -1.82 15.25
CA ASP A 242 -11.31 -2.32 16.37
C ASP A 242 -10.45 -3.09 17.38
N TYR A 243 -9.39 -2.44 17.94
CA TYR A 243 -8.54 -3.03 18.98
C TYR A 243 -7.97 -1.98 19.96
N LYS A 244 -7.51 -2.44 21.12
CA LYS A 244 -6.91 -1.60 22.15
C LYS A 244 -5.53 -1.07 21.73
N GLY A 245 -5.23 0.20 22.02
CA GLY A 245 -3.95 0.82 21.61
C GLY A 245 -3.88 1.24 20.16
N LYS A 246 -5.00 1.21 19.45
CA LYS A 246 -5.13 1.49 18.02
C LYS A 246 -4.43 2.77 17.55
N GLU A 247 -4.51 3.87 18.30
CA GLU A 247 -3.93 5.15 17.89
C GLU A 247 -2.41 5.10 17.72
N LYS A 248 -1.70 4.45 18.66
CA LYS A 248 -0.24 4.28 18.58
C LYS A 248 0.12 3.36 17.41
N PHE A 249 -0.59 2.23 17.29
CA PHE A 249 -0.38 1.27 16.22
C PHE A 249 -0.68 1.88 14.84
N GLU A 250 -1.84 2.54 14.69
CA GLU A 250 -2.23 3.23 13.46
C GLU A 250 -1.18 4.26 13.05
N ARG A 251 -0.68 5.06 14.00
CA ARG A 251 0.37 6.04 13.72
C ARG A 251 1.65 5.38 13.21
N ILE A 252 2.09 4.30 13.85
CA ILE A 252 3.36 3.61 13.53
C ILE A 252 3.25 2.81 12.23
N PHE A 253 2.22 1.98 12.10
CA PHE A 253 2.12 1.00 11.01
C PHE A 253 1.36 1.51 9.79
N ILE A 254 0.56 2.57 9.94
CA ILE A 254 -0.23 3.14 8.85
C ILE A 254 0.23 4.56 8.53
N ILE A 255 -0.02 5.53 9.40
CA ILE A 255 0.14 6.95 9.08
C ILE A 255 1.58 7.30 8.69
N ASN A 256 2.57 7.00 9.55
CA ASN A 256 3.97 7.33 9.28
C ASN A 256 4.49 6.65 8.01
N ARG A 257 4.02 5.43 7.74
CA ARG A 257 4.36 4.69 6.52
C ARG A 257 3.68 5.30 5.29
N ASN A 258 2.41 5.69 5.39
CA ASN A 258 1.67 6.34 4.30
C ASN A 258 2.36 7.62 3.83
N HIS A 259 2.82 8.47 4.75
CA HIS A 259 3.58 9.67 4.39
C HIS A 259 4.85 9.32 3.63
N ARG A 260 5.66 8.39 4.12
CA ARG A 260 6.88 7.93 3.45
C ARG A 260 6.58 7.31 2.07
N MET A 261 5.54 6.48 1.97
CA MET A 261 5.11 5.88 0.71
C MET A 261 4.68 6.96 -0.29
N ALA A 262 3.87 7.91 0.12
CA ALA A 262 3.41 8.99 -0.76
C ALA A 262 4.57 9.90 -1.21
N ASP A 263 5.54 10.18 -0.34
CA ASP A 263 6.75 10.92 -0.69
C ASP A 263 7.52 10.18 -1.80
N ARG A 264 7.83 8.91 -1.60
CA ARG A 264 8.60 8.09 -2.55
C ARG A 264 7.86 7.84 -3.86
N ILE A 265 6.56 7.62 -3.82
CA ILE A 265 5.74 7.52 -5.04
C ILE A 265 5.81 8.82 -5.84
N SER A 266 5.81 9.97 -5.16
CA SER A 266 5.89 11.27 -5.83
C SER A 266 7.24 11.55 -6.51
N GLU A 267 8.28 10.83 -6.13
CA GLU A 267 9.65 10.92 -6.68
C GLU A 267 9.89 9.94 -7.85
N ASN A 268 8.91 9.14 -8.22
CA ASN A 268 9.01 8.19 -9.33
C ASN A 268 9.34 8.89 -10.65
N ASN A 269 10.08 8.19 -11.51
CA ASN A 269 10.43 8.72 -12.84
C ASN A 269 9.16 9.03 -13.66
N PRO A 270 8.91 10.31 -14.00
CA PRO A 270 7.67 10.72 -14.66
C PRO A 270 7.50 10.15 -16.08
N ALA A 271 8.56 9.62 -16.69
CA ALA A 271 8.50 8.99 -18.01
C ALA A 271 8.11 7.51 -17.98
N LYS A 272 8.04 6.91 -16.79
CA LYS A 272 7.70 5.50 -16.58
C LYS A 272 6.29 5.35 -16.00
N SER A 273 5.67 4.22 -16.28
CA SER A 273 4.42 3.78 -15.66
C SER A 273 4.73 2.74 -14.58
N TYR A 274 4.12 2.89 -13.41
CA TYR A 274 4.31 1.99 -12.27
C TYR A 274 3.00 1.28 -11.93
N PHE A 275 3.06 -0.01 -11.67
CA PHE A 275 1.99 -0.72 -10.97
C PHE A 275 2.43 -0.88 -9.51
N ILE A 276 1.80 -0.13 -8.63
CA ILE A 276 2.17 0.01 -7.23
C ILE A 276 1.21 -0.81 -6.39
N ALA A 277 1.69 -1.89 -5.79
CA ALA A 277 0.92 -2.78 -4.93
C ALA A 277 1.32 -2.57 -3.47
N ILE A 278 0.38 -2.07 -2.68
CA ILE A 278 0.54 -1.88 -1.22
C ILE A 278 -0.67 -2.44 -0.50
N GLY A 279 -0.55 -2.73 0.79
CA GLY A 279 -1.67 -3.21 1.60
C GLY A 279 -2.86 -2.25 1.51
N ALA A 280 -4.06 -2.79 1.29
CA ALA A 280 -5.28 -2.00 1.10
C ALA A 280 -5.57 -1.03 2.26
N ALA A 281 -5.10 -1.34 3.45
CA ALA A 281 -5.19 -0.49 4.63
C ALA A 281 -4.46 0.87 4.50
N HIS A 282 -3.48 0.96 3.61
CA HIS A 282 -2.74 2.18 3.35
C HIS A 282 -3.49 3.16 2.43
N LEU A 283 -4.54 2.72 1.75
CA LEU A 283 -5.23 3.52 0.73
C LEU A 283 -6.14 4.61 1.32
N PRO A 284 -7.09 4.28 2.25
CA PRO A 284 -8.18 5.18 2.63
C PRO A 284 -7.80 6.21 3.70
N GLY A 285 -8.70 7.20 3.87
CA GLY A 285 -8.65 8.17 4.94
C GLY A 285 -7.81 9.41 4.62
N LYS A 286 -7.88 10.41 5.52
CA LYS A 286 -7.19 11.71 5.35
C LYS A 286 -5.67 11.58 5.30
N GLU A 287 -5.13 10.58 5.96
CA GLU A 287 -3.72 10.20 6.01
C GLU A 287 -3.44 8.94 5.16
N GLY A 288 -4.39 8.52 4.31
CA GLY A 288 -4.21 7.48 3.33
C GLY A 288 -3.39 7.93 2.12
N VAL A 289 -2.72 6.99 1.47
CA VAL A 289 -1.82 7.28 0.33
C VAL A 289 -2.57 7.98 -0.80
N ILE A 290 -3.86 7.68 -1.03
CA ILE A 290 -4.70 8.33 -2.04
C ILE A 290 -4.77 9.84 -1.79
N GLU A 291 -5.17 10.24 -0.58
CA GLU A 291 -5.33 11.65 -0.22
C GLU A 291 -3.98 12.37 -0.13
N LEU A 292 -2.94 11.69 0.35
CA LEU A 292 -1.60 12.26 0.40
C LEU A 292 -1.05 12.55 -1.01
N LEU A 293 -1.28 11.67 -1.98
CA LEU A 293 -0.91 11.92 -3.38
C LEU A 293 -1.73 13.05 -4.01
N LYS A 294 -3.05 13.14 -3.71
CA LYS A 294 -3.88 14.28 -4.13
C LYS A 294 -3.35 15.59 -3.56
N LYS A 295 -2.97 15.63 -2.27
CA LYS A 295 -2.34 16.80 -1.63
C LYS A 295 -1.00 17.20 -2.29
N LYS A 296 -0.28 16.25 -2.87
CA LYS A 296 0.96 16.48 -3.65
C LYS A 296 0.72 16.93 -5.09
N GLY A 297 -0.54 17.11 -5.51
CA GLY A 297 -0.91 17.62 -6.82
C GLY A 297 -1.15 16.56 -7.89
N PHE A 298 -1.14 15.28 -7.56
CA PHE A 298 -1.53 14.23 -8.48
C PHE A 298 -3.05 14.15 -8.64
N SER A 299 -3.50 13.77 -9.82
CA SER A 299 -4.86 13.28 -10.04
C SER A 299 -4.91 11.80 -9.68
N VAL A 300 -5.67 11.44 -8.64
CA VAL A 300 -5.84 10.04 -8.21
C VAL A 300 -7.31 9.70 -8.36
N LYS A 301 -7.64 8.79 -9.30
CA LYS A 301 -9.01 8.44 -9.68
C LYS A 301 -9.30 6.96 -9.50
N PRO A 302 -10.45 6.60 -8.94
CA PRO A 302 -10.85 5.21 -8.77
C PRO A 302 -11.14 4.56 -10.12
N ILE A 303 -10.55 3.39 -10.38
CA ILE A 303 -10.85 2.57 -11.55
C ILE A 303 -11.93 1.56 -11.16
N LYS A 304 -12.98 1.43 -11.99
CA LYS A 304 -14.03 0.46 -11.76
C LYS A 304 -13.48 -0.95 -11.88
N THR A 305 -13.64 -1.73 -10.82
CA THR A 305 -13.26 -3.14 -10.77
C THR A 305 -14.34 -3.96 -10.08
N SER A 306 -14.32 -5.25 -10.30
CA SER A 306 -15.14 -6.22 -9.59
C SER A 306 -14.33 -7.46 -9.26
N PHE A 307 -14.74 -8.21 -8.23
CA PHE A 307 -14.26 -9.57 -8.04
C PHE A 307 -15.25 -10.52 -8.72
N ASN A 308 -14.73 -11.46 -9.49
CA ASN A 308 -15.55 -12.50 -10.09
C ASN A 308 -16.11 -13.39 -8.98
N LYS A 309 -17.42 -13.70 -9.04
CA LYS A 309 -18.08 -14.57 -8.07
C LYS A 309 -17.85 -16.04 -8.41
#